data_08739cba04dea57abea85087717b10c2
#
_entry.id   08739cba04dea57abea85087717b10c2
#
_cell.length_a   1.000
_cell.length_b   1.000
_cell.length_c   1.000
_cell.angle_alpha   90.00
_cell.angle_beta   90.00
_cell.angle_gamma   90.00
#
_symmetry.space_group_name_H-M   'P 1'
#
loop_
_entity.id
_entity.type
_entity.pdbx_description
1 polymer ?
#
loop_
_entity_poly.entity_id
_entity_poly.type
_entity_poly.pdbx_seq_one_letter_code
_entity_poly.pdbx_strand_id
1 'polypeptide(L)'
;MNPHTSLPVGCACCPMSRRSFLKTGCACAGAAGAALFAGKTLAAERTGKLRLKVVYSLHAPVQPGPDWPNVGFDFRPVMEKFTNAFTQAFPDMEFETAMAANEDEAKAILKADQKAGKDGPDGYIVYQLNCWNRIVQTLATSDKPVLYADFQYGGSGGFLVYTAAFLRENRSNVGFVASSRIEDHLAAVRCFPGVLSGNGVTFAEATARVRRAATAQPTAAGVQPDDVKTVSAAECVEKMKASRILAFLDQNTKPEAPYGIVPVVYLPFAELNEAWEKADKDATAAVADRWVKNAAVVEGAAPESIQAAAAMYLGMKEILKRHDANAITINCLGGFYGGHIHAYPCLGFHELCNEGLVGACECDVRSTSTMVAFSALTGGRTGFISDPVVDTSRDAIIYAHCVAPNRAFGPGGAANPYQILTHSEDRQGASVRSVLPTGYMTTTIELGPDRKEILFHQGVAVDNDPDDRACRTKLVVEPKGDIEKLFTMWDAYGWHRVTAYGDLREPVFALADALGYKVCEEA
;
A
#
# COMPACT_ATOMS: atom_id res chain seq x y z
N MET A 1 57.63 -13.27 -32.36
CA MET A 1 57.91 -14.60 -31.79
C MET A 1 57.00 -14.80 -30.59
N ASN A 2 56.02 -15.67 -30.77
CA ASN A 2 55.15 -16.21 -29.71
C ASN A 2 55.96 -17.17 -28.82
N PRO A 3 55.55 -17.49 -27.57
CA PRO A 3 54.50 -18.49 -27.46
C PRO A 3 53.44 -18.28 -26.34
N HIS A 4 52.30 -18.85 -26.66
CA HIS A 4 51.18 -19.19 -25.80
C HIS A 4 51.55 -20.07 -24.60
N THR A 5 50.91 -19.88 -23.47
CA THR A 5 50.67 -20.93 -22.47
C THR A 5 49.20 -20.92 -22.04
N SER A 6 48.53 -21.97 -22.43
CA SER A 6 47.16 -22.36 -22.05
C SER A 6 47.14 -22.90 -20.64
N LEU A 7 46.11 -22.46 -19.84
CA LEU A 7 45.74 -23.09 -18.56
C LEU A 7 44.70 -24.20 -18.81
N PRO A 8 44.76 -25.32 -18.09
CA PRO A 8 43.82 -26.39 -18.28
C PRO A 8 42.53 -26.17 -17.48
N VAL A 9 41.39 -26.27 -18.16
CA VAL A 9 40.05 -26.42 -17.57
C VAL A 9 39.88 -27.90 -17.22
N GLY A 10 39.52 -28.16 -15.97
CA GLY A 10 39.13 -29.50 -15.53
C GLY A 10 38.40 -29.46 -14.18
N CYS A 11 37.12 -29.24 -14.21
CA CYS A 11 36.27 -29.47 -13.04
C CYS A 11 35.46 -30.73 -13.27
N ALA A 12 35.87 -31.83 -12.60
CA ALA A 12 35.13 -33.10 -12.60
C ALA A 12 33.96 -32.98 -11.63
N CYS A 13 32.73 -32.94 -12.15
CA CYS A 13 31.50 -33.01 -11.38
C CYS A 13 31.25 -34.42 -10.90
N CYS A 14 31.32 -34.69 -9.60
CA CYS A 14 30.79 -35.91 -8.97
C CYS A 14 29.25 -35.86 -8.93
N PRO A 15 28.54 -36.90 -9.35
CA PRO A 15 27.10 -36.99 -9.25
C PRO A 15 26.68 -37.30 -7.81
N MET A 16 26.19 -36.28 -7.08
CA MET A 16 25.54 -36.53 -5.79
C MET A 16 24.04 -36.81 -5.98
N SER A 17 23.55 -37.84 -5.34
CA SER A 17 22.14 -38.21 -5.36
C SER A 17 21.28 -37.21 -4.56
N ARG A 18 20.00 -37.03 -4.95
CA ARG A 18 19.03 -36.15 -4.25
C ARG A 18 18.92 -36.41 -2.74
N ARG A 19 19.19 -37.62 -2.27
CA ARG A 19 19.18 -38.02 -0.85
C ARG A 19 20.39 -37.49 -0.08
N SER A 20 21.54 -37.35 -0.72
CA SER A 20 22.75 -36.78 -0.11
C SER A 20 22.67 -35.26 -0.03
N PHE A 21 22.03 -34.61 -1.00
CA PHE A 21 21.82 -33.18 -1.01
C PHE A 21 20.93 -32.71 0.17
N LEU A 22 19.83 -33.41 0.46
CA LEU A 22 18.93 -33.09 1.57
C LEU A 22 19.54 -33.32 2.96
N LYS A 23 20.47 -34.27 3.11
CA LYS A 23 21.17 -34.53 4.40
C LYS A 23 22.27 -33.51 4.68
N THR A 24 22.91 -32.96 3.63
CA THR A 24 23.99 -31.98 3.79
C THR A 24 23.41 -30.56 3.89
N GLY A 25 22.27 -30.26 3.28
CA GLY A 25 21.59 -28.98 3.36
C GLY A 25 21.07 -28.63 4.76
N CYS A 26 20.56 -29.61 5.52
CA CYS A 26 20.11 -29.37 6.90
C CYS A 26 21.25 -29.16 7.91
N ALA A 27 22.47 -29.60 7.61
CA ALA A 27 23.62 -29.39 8.51
C ALA A 27 24.29 -28.03 8.26
N CYS A 28 24.17 -27.45 7.05
CA CYS A 28 24.75 -26.13 6.73
C CYS A 28 23.88 -24.96 7.21
N ALA A 29 22.56 -25.13 7.29
CA ALA A 29 21.68 -24.08 7.78
C ALA A 29 21.83 -23.83 9.29
N GLY A 30 22.16 -24.89 10.07
CA GLY A 30 22.47 -24.75 11.49
C GLY A 30 23.86 -24.18 11.80
N ALA A 31 24.83 -24.37 10.90
CA ALA A 31 26.21 -23.90 11.08
C ALA A 31 26.45 -22.47 10.59
N ALA A 32 25.69 -22.01 9.58
CA ALA A 32 25.79 -20.63 9.09
C ALA A 32 25.23 -19.61 10.10
N GLY A 33 24.22 -19.99 10.90
CA GLY A 33 23.70 -19.16 11.99
C GLY A 33 24.68 -19.02 13.17
N ALA A 34 25.56 -19.99 13.41
CA ALA A 34 26.51 -19.97 14.51
C ALA A 34 27.90 -19.37 14.12
N ALA A 35 28.26 -19.42 12.85
CA ALA A 35 29.57 -18.92 12.37
C ALA A 35 29.61 -17.39 12.19
N LEU A 36 28.47 -16.69 12.16
CA LEU A 36 28.40 -15.21 12.11
C LEU A 36 28.74 -14.53 13.44
N PHE A 37 28.95 -15.29 14.52
CA PHE A 37 29.22 -14.73 15.86
C PHE A 37 30.62 -15.03 16.41
N ALA A 38 31.54 -15.61 15.66
CA ALA A 38 32.90 -15.95 16.13
C ALA A 38 34.01 -14.99 15.68
N GLY A 39 33.68 -13.74 15.37
CA GLY A 39 34.67 -12.68 15.15
C GLY A 39 34.98 -11.96 16.45
N LYS A 40 36.04 -12.37 17.17
CA LYS A 40 36.61 -11.57 18.23
C LYS A 40 37.28 -10.32 17.64
N THR A 41 36.52 -9.22 17.52
CA THR A 41 37.08 -7.87 17.47
C THR A 41 36.96 -7.28 18.87
N LEU A 42 38.03 -6.65 19.30
CA LEU A 42 38.10 -5.91 20.57
C LEU A 42 37.11 -4.74 20.53
N ALA A 43 35.83 -5.04 20.81
CA ALA A 43 34.88 -4.01 21.17
C ALA A 43 35.23 -3.58 22.60
N ALA A 44 35.39 -2.29 22.81
CA ALA A 44 35.47 -1.74 24.16
C ALA A 44 34.28 -2.27 24.96
N GLU A 45 34.52 -2.99 26.07
CA GLU A 45 33.45 -3.53 26.92
C GLU A 45 32.55 -2.36 27.38
N ARG A 46 31.34 -2.31 26.81
CA ARG A 46 30.30 -1.46 27.36
C ARG A 46 29.90 -2.01 28.71
N THR A 47 30.05 -1.21 29.75
CA THR A 47 29.73 -1.57 31.15
C THR A 47 28.24 -1.46 31.48
N GLY A 48 27.34 -1.30 30.46
CA GLY A 48 25.89 -1.15 30.65
C GLY A 48 25.07 -1.86 29.59
N LYS A 49 23.79 -2.10 29.90
CA LYS A 49 22.81 -2.62 28.95
C LYS A 49 22.63 -1.67 27.76
N LEU A 50 22.37 -2.24 26.59
CA LEU A 50 21.99 -1.48 25.41
C LEU A 50 20.62 -0.82 25.65
N ARG A 51 20.52 0.49 25.43
CA ARG A 51 19.28 1.25 25.62
C ARG A 51 18.66 1.62 24.28
N LEU A 52 17.43 1.20 24.05
CA LEU A 52 16.66 1.54 22.86
C LEU A 52 15.42 2.33 23.26
N LYS A 53 15.14 3.41 22.53
CA LYS A 53 13.90 4.17 22.70
C LYS A 53 12.89 3.74 21.66
N VAL A 54 11.75 3.22 22.11
CA VAL A 54 10.60 2.88 21.29
C VAL A 54 9.70 4.11 21.19
N VAL A 55 9.63 4.72 20.03
CA VAL A 55 8.81 5.90 19.77
C VAL A 55 7.58 5.48 18.97
N TYR A 56 6.43 5.59 19.58
CA TYR A 56 5.15 5.36 18.95
C TYR A 56 4.68 6.64 18.27
N SER A 57 4.58 6.59 16.95
CA SER A 57 4.16 7.68 16.06
C SER A 57 2.65 7.60 15.87
N LEU A 58 1.88 8.44 16.58
CA LEU A 58 0.41 8.42 16.58
C LEU A 58 -0.16 9.77 17.00
N HIS A 59 -1.40 10.06 16.58
CA HIS A 59 -2.07 11.33 16.93
C HIS A 59 -2.43 11.42 18.42
N ALA A 60 -2.93 10.33 18.99
CA ALA A 60 -3.25 10.20 20.41
C ALA A 60 -3.37 8.72 20.79
N PRO A 61 -3.34 8.35 22.12
CA PRO A 61 -3.52 6.98 22.56
C PRO A 61 -4.85 6.32 22.14
N VAL A 62 -5.89 7.12 21.93
CA VAL A 62 -7.15 6.73 21.28
C VAL A 62 -7.32 7.63 20.07
N GLN A 63 -7.56 7.05 18.91
CA GLN A 63 -7.66 7.77 17.63
C GLN A 63 -8.74 8.86 17.70
N PRO A 64 -8.39 10.16 17.63
CA PRO A 64 -9.33 11.24 17.92
C PRO A 64 -10.26 11.58 16.76
N GLY A 65 -9.85 11.31 15.54
CA GLY A 65 -10.57 11.65 14.32
C GLY A 65 -10.41 10.60 13.25
N PRO A 66 -11.03 10.83 12.07
CA PRO A 66 -10.92 9.92 10.94
C PRO A 66 -9.47 9.85 10.44
N ASP A 67 -8.92 8.68 10.42
CA ASP A 67 -7.64 8.27 9.84
C ASP A 67 -7.53 6.75 10.04
N TRP A 68 -6.57 6.09 9.39
CA TRP A 68 -6.24 4.72 9.70
C TRP A 68 -5.64 4.59 11.12
N PRO A 69 -6.02 3.54 11.89
CA PRO A 69 -6.91 2.41 11.52
C PRO A 69 -8.40 2.77 11.47
N ASN A 70 -8.91 3.59 12.36
CA ASN A 70 -10.26 4.17 12.42
C ASN A 70 -10.44 5.05 13.66
N VAL A 71 -11.41 5.94 13.64
CA VAL A 71 -11.81 6.74 14.79
C VAL A 71 -12.12 5.86 16.01
N GLY A 72 -11.67 6.28 17.18
CA GLY A 72 -11.87 5.55 18.44
C GLY A 72 -10.98 4.32 18.64
N PHE A 73 -10.07 4.00 17.69
CA PHE A 73 -9.13 2.89 17.87
C PHE A 73 -8.19 3.15 19.05
N ASP A 74 -8.12 2.20 19.98
CA ASP A 74 -7.25 2.28 21.16
C ASP A 74 -5.88 1.65 20.87
N PHE A 75 -4.85 2.47 20.78
CA PHE A 75 -3.47 2.02 20.51
C PHE A 75 -2.75 1.48 21.75
N ARG A 76 -3.27 1.71 22.97
CA ARG A 76 -2.59 1.28 24.20
C ARG A 76 -2.29 -0.22 24.25
N PRO A 77 -3.24 -1.13 23.89
CA PRO A 77 -2.95 -2.55 23.85
C PRO A 77 -1.88 -2.92 22.81
N VAL A 78 -1.82 -2.19 21.69
CA VAL A 78 -0.80 -2.39 20.64
C VAL A 78 0.58 -1.99 21.14
N MET A 79 0.70 -0.81 21.75
CA MET A 79 1.96 -0.32 22.33
C MET A 79 2.46 -1.25 23.44
N GLU A 80 1.57 -1.71 24.32
CA GLU A 80 1.88 -2.67 25.38
C GLU A 80 2.38 -4.01 24.80
N LYS A 81 1.68 -4.56 23.80
CA LYS A 81 2.06 -5.80 23.13
C LYS A 81 3.49 -5.73 22.59
N PHE A 82 3.85 -4.67 21.86
CA PHE A 82 5.18 -4.53 21.29
C PHE A 82 6.25 -4.31 22.37
N THR A 83 5.99 -3.42 23.33
CA THR A 83 6.93 -3.17 24.44
C THR A 83 7.21 -4.44 25.23
N ASN A 84 6.18 -5.20 25.58
CA ASN A 84 6.31 -6.46 26.31
C ASN A 84 7.09 -7.51 25.51
N ALA A 85 6.83 -7.62 24.20
CA ALA A 85 7.55 -8.55 23.34
C ALA A 85 9.05 -8.24 23.31
N PHE A 86 9.45 -6.96 23.21
CA PHE A 86 10.85 -6.56 23.25
C PHE A 86 11.49 -6.86 24.59
N THR A 87 10.85 -6.46 25.69
CA THR A 87 11.37 -6.66 27.05
C THR A 87 11.57 -8.15 27.37
N GLN A 88 10.63 -8.99 26.93
CA GLN A 88 10.72 -10.44 27.14
C GLN A 88 11.80 -11.10 26.26
N ALA A 89 11.92 -10.67 24.99
CA ALA A 89 12.87 -11.25 24.05
C ALA A 89 14.32 -10.81 24.29
N PHE A 90 14.54 -9.65 24.94
CA PHE A 90 15.85 -9.03 25.12
C PHE A 90 16.08 -8.56 26.57
N PRO A 91 16.24 -9.49 27.53
CA PRO A 91 16.43 -9.16 28.96
C PRO A 91 17.72 -8.36 29.23
N ASP A 92 18.66 -8.42 28.31
CA ASP A 92 19.95 -7.69 28.39
C ASP A 92 19.89 -6.30 27.74
N MET A 93 18.72 -5.87 27.26
CA MET A 93 18.48 -4.53 26.74
C MET A 93 17.51 -3.76 27.64
N GLU A 94 17.54 -2.45 27.55
CA GLU A 94 16.57 -1.55 28.20
C GLU A 94 15.73 -0.87 27.11
N PHE A 95 14.41 -0.86 27.30
CA PHE A 95 13.48 -0.22 26.38
C PHE A 95 12.76 0.91 27.10
N GLU A 96 13.02 2.14 26.67
CA GLU A 96 12.27 3.33 27.09
C GLU A 96 11.21 3.62 26.03
N THR A 97 9.98 3.91 26.44
CA THR A 97 8.88 4.24 25.53
C THR A 97 8.58 5.73 25.49
N ALA A 98 8.28 6.26 24.32
CA ALA A 98 7.79 7.60 24.11
C ALA A 98 6.67 7.60 23.06
N MET A 99 5.84 8.66 23.06
CA MET A 99 4.86 8.93 22.02
C MET A 99 5.19 10.27 21.37
N ALA A 100 4.89 10.40 20.08
CA ALA A 100 4.96 11.66 19.37
C ALA A 100 3.82 11.73 18.33
N ALA A 101 3.15 12.87 18.28
CA ALA A 101 2.05 13.13 17.35
C ALA A 101 2.49 13.96 16.14
N ASN A 102 3.62 14.64 16.22
CA ASN A 102 4.10 15.56 15.20
C ASN A 102 5.63 15.71 15.24
N GLU A 103 6.14 16.41 14.24
CA GLU A 103 7.57 16.64 14.06
C GLU A 103 8.21 17.43 15.21
N ASP A 104 7.50 18.36 15.84
CA ASP A 104 8.05 19.18 16.93
C ASP A 104 8.20 18.37 18.22
N GLU A 105 7.29 17.46 18.49
CA GLU A 105 7.43 16.48 19.57
C GLU A 105 8.62 15.54 19.33
N ALA A 106 8.80 15.07 18.10
CA ALA A 106 9.97 14.27 17.73
C ALA A 106 11.29 15.05 17.92
N LYS A 107 11.34 16.33 17.56
CA LYS A 107 12.49 17.22 17.82
C LYS A 107 12.75 17.39 19.31
N ALA A 108 11.68 17.50 20.12
CA ALA A 108 11.82 17.60 21.57
C ALA A 108 12.43 16.31 22.17
N ILE A 109 11.97 15.14 21.72
CA ILE A 109 12.56 13.84 22.11
C ILE A 109 14.04 13.81 21.73
N LEU A 110 14.37 14.08 20.48
CA LEU A 110 15.75 14.04 19.99
C LEU A 110 16.68 14.99 20.77
N LYS A 111 16.21 16.21 21.05
CA LYS A 111 16.94 17.21 21.84
C LYS A 111 17.18 16.77 23.28
N ALA A 112 16.19 16.13 23.92
CA ALA A 112 16.33 15.59 25.27
C ALA A 112 17.38 14.47 25.31
N ASP A 113 17.34 13.56 24.32
CA ASP A 113 18.25 12.43 24.20
C ASP A 113 19.70 12.88 23.90
N GLN A 114 19.88 13.90 23.07
CA GLN A 114 21.19 14.52 22.82
C GLN A 114 21.76 15.16 24.09
N LYS A 115 20.92 15.83 24.89
CA LYS A 115 21.32 16.43 26.18
C LYS A 115 21.71 15.37 27.19
N ALA A 116 21.07 14.21 27.18
CA ALA A 116 21.39 13.08 28.06
C ALA A 116 22.78 12.47 27.73
N GLY A 117 23.30 12.67 26.53
CA GLY A 117 24.65 12.24 26.15
C GLY A 117 24.83 10.72 26.28
N LYS A 118 25.73 10.30 27.20
CA LYS A 118 25.99 8.87 27.49
C LYS A 118 24.79 8.13 28.08
N ASP A 119 23.89 8.87 28.73
CA ASP A 119 22.70 8.33 29.39
C ASP A 119 21.48 8.30 28.46
N GLY A 120 21.61 8.82 27.24
CA GLY A 120 20.57 8.72 26.19
C GLY A 120 20.52 7.35 25.52
N PRO A 121 19.52 7.10 24.67
CA PRO A 121 19.36 5.84 23.96
C PRO A 121 20.51 5.60 22.97
N ASP A 122 20.79 4.35 22.68
CA ASP A 122 21.79 3.92 21.68
C ASP A 122 21.21 3.84 20.28
N GLY A 123 19.89 3.71 20.16
CA GLY A 123 19.14 3.66 18.93
C GLY A 123 17.66 3.87 19.17
N TYR A 124 16.92 3.94 18.07
CA TYR A 124 15.48 4.17 18.08
C TYR A 124 14.73 3.04 17.37
N ILE A 125 13.55 2.71 17.89
CA ILE A 125 12.54 1.90 17.20
C ILE A 125 11.33 2.81 17.01
N VAL A 126 10.96 3.12 15.77
CA VAL A 126 9.84 4.00 15.47
C VAL A 126 8.71 3.17 14.88
N TYR A 127 7.61 3.02 15.61
CA TYR A 127 6.38 2.42 15.10
C TYR A 127 5.49 3.49 14.48
N GLN A 128 5.20 3.34 13.18
CA GLN A 128 4.23 4.16 12.48
C GLN A 128 2.82 3.62 12.76
N LEU A 129 2.13 4.19 13.73
CA LEU A 129 0.78 3.77 14.14
C LEU A 129 -0.33 4.52 13.40
N ASN A 130 -0.08 5.77 12.98
CA ASN A 130 -0.91 6.57 12.08
C ASN A 130 -0.14 7.02 10.85
N CYS A 131 -0.86 7.35 9.75
CA CYS A 131 -0.27 7.92 8.56
C CYS A 131 0.25 9.37 8.78
N TRP A 132 1.25 9.79 8.02
CA TRP A 132 1.67 11.17 7.74
C TRP A 132 2.21 12.03 8.90
N ASN A 133 2.60 11.48 10.04
CA ASN A 133 3.10 12.28 11.18
C ASN A 133 4.62 12.53 11.24
N ARG A 134 5.39 12.12 10.23
CA ARG A 134 6.79 12.52 9.96
C ARG A 134 7.80 12.41 11.13
N ILE A 135 7.55 11.57 12.12
CA ILE A 135 8.40 11.41 13.32
C ILE A 135 9.74 10.75 12.96
N VAL A 136 9.68 9.71 12.12
CA VAL A 136 10.88 8.94 11.75
C VAL A 136 11.91 9.78 11.01
N GLN A 137 11.50 10.73 10.17
CA GLN A 137 12.42 11.63 9.45
C GLN A 137 13.27 12.44 10.43
N THR A 138 12.65 12.95 11.49
CA THR A 138 13.35 13.72 12.53
C THR A 138 14.33 12.83 13.27
N LEU A 139 13.92 11.66 13.75
CA LEU A 139 14.79 10.75 14.50
C LEU A 139 15.92 10.17 13.62
N ALA A 140 15.69 10.00 12.33
CA ALA A 140 16.68 9.57 11.34
C ALA A 140 17.80 10.61 11.11
N THR A 141 17.65 11.86 11.56
CA THR A 141 18.73 12.86 11.52
C THR A 141 19.80 12.62 12.57
N SER A 142 19.55 11.73 13.54
CA SER A 142 20.59 11.30 14.49
C SER A 142 21.59 10.37 13.80
N ASP A 143 22.81 10.31 14.33
CA ASP A 143 23.82 9.34 13.86
C ASP A 143 23.55 7.90 14.37
N LYS A 144 22.47 7.71 15.11
CA LYS A 144 22.13 6.43 15.75
C LYS A 144 21.31 5.55 14.80
N PRO A 145 21.38 4.22 14.94
CA PRO A 145 20.51 3.32 14.21
C PRO A 145 19.04 3.57 14.53
N VAL A 146 18.20 3.58 13.50
CA VAL A 146 16.73 3.75 13.60
C VAL A 146 16.05 2.59 12.90
N LEU A 147 15.31 1.78 13.65
CA LEU A 147 14.42 0.77 13.09
C LEU A 147 13.05 1.40 12.86
N TYR A 148 12.61 1.46 11.61
CA TYR A 148 11.29 1.93 11.23
C TYR A 148 10.35 0.75 11.03
N ALA A 149 9.26 0.68 11.78
CA ALA A 149 8.34 -0.44 11.80
C ALA A 149 6.94 -0.02 11.36
N ASP A 150 6.36 -0.79 10.43
CA ASP A 150 4.96 -0.64 10.04
C ASP A 150 4.03 -1.24 11.12
N PHE A 151 2.96 -0.52 11.43
CA PHE A 151 1.76 -1.07 12.02
C PHE A 151 0.72 -1.17 10.92
N GLN A 152 0.63 -2.35 10.33
CA GLN A 152 -0.24 -2.60 9.18
C GLN A 152 -1.68 -2.17 9.43
N TYR A 153 -2.30 -1.56 8.41
CA TYR A 153 -3.64 -0.97 8.49
C TYR A 153 -3.78 0.19 9.49
N GLY A 154 -2.66 0.76 9.92
CA GLY A 154 -2.60 1.99 10.70
C GLY A 154 -1.66 3.00 10.07
N GLY A 155 -0.36 2.72 10.10
CA GLY A 155 0.68 3.61 9.58
C GLY A 155 1.13 3.39 8.15
N SER A 156 0.61 2.38 7.45
CA SER A 156 1.21 1.81 6.23
C SER A 156 1.45 2.81 5.10
N GLY A 157 0.58 3.83 4.94
CA GLY A 157 0.75 4.89 3.95
C GLY A 157 2.02 5.70 4.14
N GLY A 158 2.16 6.30 5.29
CA GLY A 158 3.36 7.02 5.67
C GLY A 158 4.59 6.12 5.65
N PHE A 159 4.46 4.88 6.14
CA PHE A 159 5.53 3.91 6.17
C PHE A 159 6.13 3.66 4.79
N LEU A 160 5.33 3.34 3.78
CA LEU A 160 5.81 3.03 2.43
C LEU A 160 6.47 4.25 1.77
N VAL A 161 5.83 5.43 1.85
CA VAL A 161 6.36 6.65 1.24
C VAL A 161 7.68 7.07 1.89
N TYR A 162 7.77 7.03 3.22
CA TYR A 162 8.98 7.42 3.94
C TYR A 162 10.12 6.41 3.77
N THR A 163 9.79 5.11 3.72
CA THR A 163 10.77 4.06 3.42
C THR A 163 11.37 4.23 2.03
N ALA A 164 10.54 4.51 1.02
CA ALA A 164 11.00 4.77 -0.35
C ALA A 164 11.97 5.96 -0.40
N ALA A 165 11.66 7.05 0.31
CA ALA A 165 12.55 8.20 0.39
C ALA A 165 13.90 7.85 1.05
N PHE A 166 13.90 7.12 2.17
CA PHE A 166 15.13 6.68 2.82
C PHE A 166 15.99 5.78 1.94
N LEU A 167 15.38 4.85 1.20
CA LEU A 167 16.08 3.99 0.25
C LEU A 167 16.73 4.80 -0.87
N ARG A 168 16.04 5.81 -1.40
CA ARG A 168 16.56 6.70 -2.45
C ARG A 168 17.69 7.60 -1.94
N GLU A 169 17.60 8.07 -0.69
CA GLU A 169 18.65 8.84 -0.03
C GLU A 169 19.83 7.98 0.44
N ASN A 170 19.76 6.66 0.32
CA ASN A 170 20.76 5.71 0.82
C ASN A 170 21.07 5.92 2.32
N ARG A 171 20.05 6.11 3.14
CA ARG A 171 20.17 6.33 4.58
C ARG A 171 20.68 5.07 5.29
N SER A 172 21.97 5.00 5.53
CA SER A 172 22.66 3.84 6.09
C SER A 172 22.26 3.51 7.54
N ASN A 173 21.80 4.51 8.30
CA ASN A 173 21.38 4.36 9.69
C ASN A 173 19.90 3.99 9.86
N VAL A 174 19.09 3.96 8.79
CA VAL A 174 17.68 3.62 8.85
C VAL A 174 17.43 2.24 8.27
N GLY A 175 16.98 1.31 9.12
CA GLY A 175 16.46 0.02 8.69
C GLY A 175 14.96 -0.05 8.87
N PHE A 176 14.28 -1.02 8.24
CA PHE A 176 12.83 -1.13 8.36
C PHE A 176 12.33 -2.58 8.42
N VAL A 177 11.12 -2.74 8.97
CA VAL A 177 10.37 -4.00 9.01
C VAL A 177 8.92 -3.76 8.60
N ALA A 178 8.43 -4.57 7.64
CA ALA A 178 7.07 -4.55 7.10
C ALA A 178 6.49 -5.97 7.18
N SER A 179 6.01 -6.34 8.35
CA SER A 179 5.55 -7.71 8.61
C SER A 179 4.44 -7.71 9.66
N SER A 180 3.44 -8.58 9.47
CA SER A 180 2.42 -8.85 10.48
C SER A 180 2.90 -9.76 11.61
N ARG A 181 4.06 -10.43 11.45
CA ARG A 181 4.64 -11.32 12.47
C ARG A 181 5.56 -10.57 13.41
N ILE A 182 5.33 -10.69 14.71
CA ILE A 182 6.17 -10.07 15.75
C ILE A 182 7.61 -10.60 15.72
N GLU A 183 7.83 -11.85 15.33
CA GLU A 183 9.14 -12.48 15.24
C GLU A 183 10.06 -11.75 14.27
N ASP A 184 9.54 -11.19 13.20
CA ASP A 184 10.30 -10.42 12.23
C ASP A 184 10.74 -9.08 12.81
N HIS A 185 9.90 -8.44 13.62
CA HIS A 185 10.26 -7.25 14.37
C HIS A 185 11.36 -7.55 15.39
N LEU A 186 11.25 -8.65 16.13
CA LEU A 186 12.28 -9.10 17.05
C LEU A 186 13.60 -9.41 16.33
N ALA A 187 13.53 -10.03 15.15
CA ALA A 187 14.71 -10.31 14.34
C ALA A 187 15.41 -9.03 13.87
N ALA A 188 14.65 -7.99 13.51
CA ALA A 188 15.20 -6.69 13.15
C ALA A 188 15.86 -5.98 14.35
N VAL A 189 15.27 -6.07 15.55
CA VAL A 189 15.87 -5.52 16.79
C VAL A 189 17.21 -6.20 17.13
N ARG A 190 17.39 -7.49 16.83
CA ARG A 190 18.68 -8.18 17.01
C ARG A 190 19.84 -7.60 16.20
N CYS A 191 19.57 -6.74 15.22
CA CYS A 191 20.62 -6.08 14.43
C CYS A 191 21.36 -4.99 15.21
N PHE A 192 20.74 -4.36 16.23
CA PHE A 192 21.34 -3.24 16.97
C PHE A 192 22.71 -3.58 17.61
N PRO A 193 22.86 -4.65 18.41
CA PRO A 193 24.14 -4.94 19.04
C PRO A 193 25.30 -5.12 18.05
N GLY A 194 25.06 -5.85 16.95
CA GLY A 194 26.08 -6.11 15.95
C GLY A 194 26.57 -4.85 15.24
N VAL A 195 25.62 -3.98 14.86
CA VAL A 195 25.95 -2.72 14.19
C VAL A 195 26.66 -1.75 15.14
N LEU A 196 26.18 -1.63 16.37
CA LEU A 196 26.78 -0.75 17.39
C LEU A 196 28.16 -1.22 17.86
N SER A 197 28.48 -2.50 17.74
CA SER A 197 29.83 -3.03 17.98
C SER A 197 30.81 -2.81 16.84
N GLY A 198 30.37 -2.20 15.72
CA GLY A 198 31.24 -1.86 14.60
C GLY A 198 31.62 -3.06 13.73
N ASN A 199 30.68 -3.95 13.45
CA ASN A 199 30.88 -5.13 12.58
C ASN A 199 31.09 -4.79 11.08
N GLY A 200 31.16 -3.50 10.72
CA GLY A 200 31.38 -3.03 9.35
C GLY A 200 30.15 -3.11 8.44
N VAL A 201 28.96 -3.44 8.99
CA VAL A 201 27.68 -3.50 8.27
C VAL A 201 26.81 -2.33 8.72
N THR A 202 26.16 -1.65 7.79
CA THR A 202 25.20 -0.58 8.11
C THR A 202 23.91 -1.16 8.71
N PHE A 203 23.15 -0.34 9.42
CA PHE A 203 21.88 -0.79 10.01
C PHE A 203 20.85 -1.12 8.93
N ALA A 204 20.82 -0.33 7.84
CA ALA A 204 19.99 -0.61 6.67
C ALA A 204 20.30 -1.98 6.06
N GLU A 205 21.59 -2.32 5.84
CA GLU A 205 21.99 -3.62 5.29
C GLU A 205 21.68 -4.78 6.23
N ALA A 206 21.93 -4.61 7.54
CA ALA A 206 21.67 -5.65 8.53
C ALA A 206 20.18 -6.02 8.56
N THR A 207 19.31 -5.03 8.65
CA THR A 207 17.84 -5.23 8.66
C THR A 207 17.32 -5.76 7.33
N ALA A 208 17.86 -5.30 6.19
CA ALA A 208 17.49 -5.83 4.87
C ALA A 208 17.82 -7.32 4.73
N ARG A 209 18.98 -7.78 5.23
CA ARG A 209 19.33 -9.21 5.22
C ARG A 209 18.36 -10.03 6.06
N VAL A 210 18.00 -9.54 7.25
CA VAL A 210 17.06 -10.22 8.14
C VAL A 210 15.67 -10.26 7.51
N ARG A 211 15.17 -9.15 6.96
CA ARG A 211 13.87 -9.07 6.31
C ARG A 211 13.77 -10.04 5.14
N ARG A 212 14.76 -10.03 4.21
CA ARG A 212 14.80 -10.97 3.08
C ARG A 212 14.84 -12.44 3.52
N ALA A 213 15.56 -12.74 4.59
CA ALA A 213 15.62 -14.11 5.12
C ALA A 213 14.30 -14.55 5.79
N ALA A 214 13.51 -13.60 6.28
CA ALA A 214 12.22 -13.84 6.93
C ALA A 214 11.03 -13.77 5.96
N THR A 215 11.23 -13.21 4.76
CA THR A 215 10.19 -13.12 3.72
C THR A 215 9.67 -14.52 3.36
N ALA A 216 8.35 -14.65 3.33
CA ALA A 216 7.72 -15.91 2.95
C ALA A 216 8.09 -16.30 1.51
N GLN A 217 8.04 -17.59 1.22
CA GLN A 217 8.19 -18.05 -0.16
C GLN A 217 6.84 -17.99 -0.87
N PRO A 218 6.79 -17.57 -2.15
CA PRO A 218 5.57 -17.56 -2.92
C PRO A 218 4.86 -18.90 -2.88
N THR A 219 3.54 -18.88 -2.84
CA THR A 219 2.75 -20.09 -2.98
C THR A 219 2.88 -20.60 -4.43
N ALA A 220 3.08 -21.89 -4.61
CA ALA A 220 3.15 -22.50 -5.93
C ALA A 220 1.75 -22.66 -6.58
N ALA A 221 0.80 -21.79 -6.25
CA ALA A 221 -0.57 -21.86 -6.77
C ALA A 221 -0.56 -21.59 -8.29
N GLY A 222 -1.21 -22.45 -9.04
CA GLY A 222 -1.42 -22.26 -10.47
C GLY A 222 -2.33 -21.05 -10.71
N VAL A 223 -2.05 -20.28 -11.77
CA VAL A 223 -2.90 -19.18 -12.18
C VAL A 223 -4.08 -19.71 -13.01
N GLN A 224 -5.30 -19.35 -12.61
CA GLN A 224 -6.50 -19.66 -13.37
C GLN A 224 -6.52 -18.85 -14.68
N PRO A 225 -7.01 -19.43 -15.79
CA PRO A 225 -7.11 -18.71 -17.05
C PRO A 225 -8.14 -17.57 -16.95
N ASP A 226 -7.79 -16.43 -17.50
CA ASP A 226 -8.68 -15.28 -17.68
C ASP A 226 -8.57 -14.82 -19.14
N ASP A 227 -9.67 -14.96 -19.90
CA ASP A 227 -9.73 -14.56 -21.31
C ASP A 227 -9.98 -13.05 -21.41
N VAL A 228 -9.02 -12.25 -20.93
CA VAL A 228 -9.09 -10.80 -21.04
C VAL A 228 -8.92 -10.36 -22.51
N LYS A 229 -9.93 -9.67 -23.03
CA LYS A 229 -9.87 -9.07 -24.38
C LYS A 229 -9.33 -7.65 -24.26
N THR A 230 -8.35 -7.34 -25.08
CA THR A 230 -7.76 -6.00 -25.14
C THR A 230 -7.89 -5.42 -26.56
N VAL A 231 -7.96 -4.10 -26.63
CA VAL A 231 -7.86 -3.36 -27.89
C VAL A 231 -6.38 -3.09 -28.23
N SER A 232 -6.11 -2.64 -29.45
CA SER A 232 -4.75 -2.21 -29.78
C SER A 232 -4.32 -0.98 -28.97
N ALA A 233 -3.00 -0.82 -28.77
CA ALA A 233 -2.47 0.34 -28.06
C ALA A 233 -2.88 1.68 -28.69
N ALA A 234 -2.92 1.75 -30.02
CA ALA A 234 -3.37 2.93 -30.76
C ALA A 234 -4.85 3.26 -30.46
N GLU A 235 -5.72 2.24 -30.47
CA GLU A 235 -7.13 2.42 -30.12
C GLU A 235 -7.31 2.80 -28.65
N CYS A 236 -6.51 2.23 -27.75
CA CYS A 236 -6.51 2.61 -26.33
C CYS A 236 -6.15 4.10 -26.15
N VAL A 237 -5.11 4.58 -26.83
CA VAL A 237 -4.71 5.99 -26.81
C VAL A 237 -5.84 6.90 -27.30
N GLU A 238 -6.52 6.56 -28.38
CA GLU A 238 -7.66 7.34 -28.88
C GLU A 238 -8.84 7.34 -27.90
N LYS A 239 -9.15 6.20 -27.30
CA LYS A 239 -10.18 6.12 -26.24
C LYS A 239 -9.81 6.96 -25.00
N MET A 240 -8.54 6.95 -24.59
CA MET A 240 -8.07 7.81 -23.48
C MET A 240 -8.20 9.30 -23.81
N LYS A 241 -7.87 9.72 -25.02
CA LYS A 241 -8.05 11.11 -25.48
C LYS A 241 -9.53 11.53 -25.56
N ALA A 242 -10.40 10.59 -25.92
CA ALA A 242 -11.85 10.81 -25.97
C ALA A 242 -12.52 10.74 -24.60
N SER A 243 -11.83 10.22 -23.59
CA SER A 243 -12.33 10.18 -22.21
C SER A 243 -12.28 11.57 -21.56
N ARG A 244 -13.10 11.76 -20.53
CA ARG A 244 -13.09 12.98 -19.71
C ARG A 244 -13.25 12.62 -18.25
N ILE A 245 -12.35 13.15 -17.41
CA ILE A 245 -12.40 13.01 -15.96
C ILE A 245 -13.05 14.27 -15.37
N LEU A 246 -14.07 14.09 -14.52
CA LEU A 246 -14.62 15.15 -13.69
C LEU A 246 -13.99 15.04 -12.30
N ALA A 247 -13.30 16.09 -11.87
CA ALA A 247 -12.56 16.14 -10.62
C ALA A 247 -13.22 17.11 -9.64
N PHE A 248 -13.76 16.61 -8.53
CA PHE A 248 -14.35 17.40 -7.44
C PHE A 248 -13.33 17.53 -6.30
N LEU A 249 -12.48 18.56 -6.37
CA LEU A 249 -11.37 18.72 -5.43
C LEU A 249 -11.76 19.53 -4.20
N ASP A 250 -12.47 20.66 -4.43
CA ASP A 250 -12.86 21.63 -3.42
C ASP A 250 -14.11 22.43 -3.85
N GLN A 251 -14.33 23.57 -3.20
CA GLN A 251 -15.47 24.47 -3.48
C GLN A 251 -15.30 25.29 -4.79
N ASN A 252 -14.17 25.18 -5.47
CA ASN A 252 -13.82 26.07 -6.57
C ASN A 252 -13.74 25.32 -7.90
N THR A 253 -14.18 25.98 -8.97
CA THR A 253 -13.88 25.55 -10.33
C THR A 253 -12.44 25.95 -10.66
N LYS A 254 -11.71 25.02 -11.30
CA LYS A 254 -10.36 25.28 -11.81
C LYS A 254 -10.36 25.19 -13.34
N PRO A 255 -9.40 25.81 -14.02
CA PRO A 255 -9.22 25.62 -15.45
C PRO A 255 -9.08 24.16 -15.82
N GLU A 256 -9.68 23.75 -16.93
CA GLU A 256 -9.47 22.43 -17.51
C GLU A 256 -7.97 22.27 -17.83
N ALA A 257 -7.42 21.12 -17.43
CA ALA A 257 -6.03 20.78 -17.71
C ALA A 257 -5.92 19.25 -17.86
N PRO A 258 -5.27 18.76 -18.93
CA PRO A 258 -5.14 17.32 -19.11
C PRO A 258 -4.14 16.73 -18.11
N TYR A 259 -4.40 15.49 -17.67
CA TYR A 259 -3.40 14.66 -17.05
C TYR A 259 -2.84 13.69 -18.10
N GLY A 260 -1.61 13.94 -18.54
CA GLY A 260 -1.05 13.28 -19.71
C GLY A 260 -1.88 13.60 -20.97
N ILE A 261 -2.60 12.59 -21.48
CA ILE A 261 -3.48 12.73 -22.65
C ILE A 261 -4.97 12.73 -22.31
N VAL A 262 -5.33 12.56 -21.03
CA VAL A 262 -6.73 12.48 -20.58
C VAL A 262 -7.22 13.86 -20.13
N PRO A 263 -8.28 14.43 -20.74
CA PRO A 263 -8.88 15.69 -20.30
C PRO A 263 -9.44 15.60 -18.88
N VAL A 264 -9.19 16.64 -18.06
CA VAL A 264 -9.68 16.74 -16.68
C VAL A 264 -10.41 18.08 -16.51
N VAL A 265 -11.64 18.01 -16.04
CA VAL A 265 -12.49 19.18 -15.73
C VAL A 265 -12.68 19.24 -14.21
N TYR A 266 -12.33 20.37 -13.61
CA TYR A 266 -12.49 20.58 -12.18
C TYR A 266 -13.81 21.30 -11.88
N LEU A 267 -14.64 20.66 -11.09
CA LEU A 267 -15.98 21.11 -10.72
C LEU A 267 -16.08 21.32 -9.19
N PRO A 268 -16.92 22.28 -8.73
CA PRO A 268 -17.11 22.53 -7.31
C PRO A 268 -18.04 21.49 -6.67
N PHE A 269 -17.88 21.20 -5.38
CA PHE A 269 -18.77 20.31 -4.63
C PHE A 269 -20.25 20.71 -4.71
N ALA A 270 -20.54 22.00 -4.90
CA ALA A 270 -21.92 22.49 -5.03
C ALA A 270 -22.66 21.82 -6.20
N GLU A 271 -22.01 21.55 -7.33
CA GLU A 271 -22.62 20.88 -8.46
C GLU A 271 -22.96 19.42 -8.15
N LEU A 272 -22.08 18.74 -7.40
CA LEU A 272 -22.30 17.39 -6.93
C LEU A 272 -23.50 17.31 -5.96
N ASN A 273 -23.57 18.23 -5.01
CA ASN A 273 -24.66 18.31 -4.06
C ASN A 273 -26.01 18.64 -4.73
N GLU A 274 -26.00 19.55 -5.70
CA GLU A 274 -27.21 19.86 -6.47
C GLU A 274 -27.75 18.62 -7.23
N ALA A 275 -26.87 17.84 -7.83
CA ALA A 275 -27.27 16.63 -8.54
C ALA A 275 -27.77 15.55 -7.56
N TRP A 276 -27.15 15.43 -6.39
CA TRP A 276 -27.59 14.56 -5.29
C TRP A 276 -29.00 14.94 -4.78
N GLU A 277 -29.25 16.23 -4.55
CA GLU A 277 -30.55 16.74 -4.08
C GLU A 277 -31.68 16.52 -5.09
N LYS A 278 -31.34 16.58 -6.39
CA LYS A 278 -32.28 16.42 -7.49
C LYS A 278 -32.49 14.97 -7.93
N ALA A 279 -31.76 14.02 -7.33
CA ALA A 279 -31.90 12.62 -7.67
C ALA A 279 -33.37 12.14 -7.48
N ASP A 280 -33.88 11.43 -8.48
CA ASP A 280 -35.23 10.89 -8.43
C ASP A 280 -35.40 9.93 -7.27
N LYS A 281 -36.43 10.13 -6.42
CA LYS A 281 -36.63 9.40 -5.18
C LYS A 281 -36.99 7.94 -5.40
N ASP A 282 -37.78 7.63 -6.42
CA ASP A 282 -38.19 6.25 -6.71
C ASP A 282 -37.02 5.47 -7.30
N ALA A 283 -36.24 6.10 -8.19
CA ALA A 283 -35.00 5.52 -8.71
C ALA A 283 -33.96 5.32 -7.59
N THR A 284 -33.84 6.26 -6.66
CA THR A 284 -32.96 6.18 -5.49
C THR A 284 -33.32 4.99 -4.62
N ALA A 285 -34.61 4.84 -4.28
CA ALA A 285 -35.11 3.70 -3.49
C ALA A 285 -34.83 2.37 -4.22
N ALA A 286 -35.12 2.29 -5.53
CA ALA A 286 -34.89 1.09 -6.32
C ALA A 286 -33.40 0.68 -6.38
N VAL A 287 -32.47 1.64 -6.44
CA VAL A 287 -31.03 1.37 -6.40
C VAL A 287 -30.62 0.88 -5.00
N ALA A 288 -31.06 1.54 -3.94
CA ALA A 288 -30.76 1.16 -2.55
C ALA A 288 -31.27 -0.25 -2.24
N ASP A 289 -32.53 -0.55 -2.60
CA ASP A 289 -33.15 -1.87 -2.41
C ASP A 289 -32.39 -2.97 -3.19
N ARG A 290 -31.97 -2.68 -4.41
CA ARG A 290 -31.18 -3.60 -5.23
C ARG A 290 -29.83 -3.89 -4.58
N TRP A 291 -29.15 -2.87 -4.06
CA TRP A 291 -27.86 -3.05 -3.38
C TRP A 291 -28.00 -3.89 -2.11
N VAL A 292 -28.99 -3.57 -1.25
CA VAL A 292 -29.27 -4.32 -0.01
C VAL A 292 -29.64 -5.77 -0.33
N LYS A 293 -30.50 -5.99 -1.31
CA LYS A 293 -30.93 -7.34 -1.72
C LYS A 293 -29.77 -8.20 -2.24
N ASN A 294 -28.80 -7.61 -2.93
CA ASN A 294 -27.70 -8.34 -3.56
C ASN A 294 -26.45 -8.42 -2.66
N ALA A 295 -26.37 -7.65 -1.59
CA ALA A 295 -25.28 -7.72 -0.63
C ALA A 295 -25.34 -9.02 0.17
N ALA A 296 -24.18 -9.66 0.37
CA ALA A 296 -24.07 -10.83 1.24
C ALA A 296 -24.29 -10.47 2.73
N VAL A 297 -23.90 -9.25 3.10
CA VAL A 297 -24.06 -8.70 4.46
C VAL A 297 -24.33 -7.20 4.36
N VAL A 298 -25.19 -6.68 5.22
CA VAL A 298 -25.36 -5.25 5.49
C VAL A 298 -25.16 -5.06 7.00
N GLU A 299 -24.10 -4.36 7.38
CA GLU A 299 -23.74 -4.20 8.79
C GLU A 299 -23.28 -2.78 9.09
N GLY A 300 -23.82 -2.19 10.14
CA GLY A 300 -23.45 -0.86 10.63
C GLY A 300 -23.95 0.32 9.80
N ALA A 301 -24.18 0.15 8.48
CA ALA A 301 -24.68 1.20 7.60
C ALA A 301 -26.21 1.36 7.77
N ALA A 302 -26.65 2.57 8.16
CA ALA A 302 -28.07 2.87 8.30
C ALA A 302 -28.80 2.87 6.95
N PRO A 303 -30.09 2.48 6.86
CA PRO A 303 -30.85 2.51 5.61
C PRO A 303 -30.84 3.89 4.93
N GLU A 304 -30.90 4.96 5.70
CA GLU A 304 -30.86 6.34 5.23
C GLU A 304 -29.51 6.67 4.58
N SER A 305 -28.40 6.13 5.13
CA SER A 305 -27.06 6.29 4.56
C SER A 305 -26.91 5.56 3.23
N ILE A 306 -27.54 4.38 3.10
CA ILE A 306 -27.56 3.61 1.84
C ILE A 306 -28.40 4.34 0.78
N GLN A 307 -29.53 4.91 1.16
CA GLN A 307 -30.34 5.74 0.27
C GLN A 307 -29.61 7.00 -0.16
N ALA A 308 -28.94 7.69 0.76
CA ALA A 308 -28.13 8.86 0.45
C ALA A 308 -26.98 8.52 -0.54
N ALA A 309 -26.32 7.37 -0.35
CA ALA A 309 -25.32 6.87 -1.29
C ALA A 309 -25.91 6.50 -2.67
N ALA A 310 -27.13 5.98 -2.72
CA ALA A 310 -27.85 5.70 -3.96
C ALA A 310 -28.21 7.00 -4.73
N ALA A 311 -28.67 8.03 -4.02
CA ALA A 311 -28.88 9.36 -4.60
C ALA A 311 -27.55 9.95 -5.13
N MET A 312 -26.44 9.78 -4.40
CA MET A 312 -25.11 10.22 -4.84
C MET A 312 -24.68 9.50 -6.13
N TYR A 313 -24.89 8.20 -6.24
CA TYR A 313 -24.61 7.45 -7.46
C TYR A 313 -25.43 7.98 -8.65
N LEU A 314 -26.74 8.21 -8.48
CA LEU A 314 -27.58 8.77 -9.54
C LEU A 314 -27.16 10.19 -9.93
N GLY A 315 -26.78 11.01 -8.94
CA GLY A 315 -26.24 12.34 -9.17
C GLY A 315 -24.94 12.32 -9.96
N MET A 316 -24.01 11.44 -9.60
CA MET A 316 -22.76 11.22 -10.35
C MET A 316 -23.03 10.80 -11.80
N LYS A 317 -23.97 9.90 -12.04
CA LYS A 317 -24.35 9.49 -13.42
C LYS A 317 -24.94 10.63 -14.22
N GLU A 318 -25.76 11.47 -13.61
CA GLU A 318 -26.36 12.64 -14.25
C GLU A 318 -25.28 13.64 -14.66
N ILE A 319 -24.32 13.92 -13.75
CA ILE A 319 -23.21 14.85 -14.02
C ILE A 319 -22.30 14.27 -15.14
N LEU A 320 -21.94 13.00 -15.08
CA LEU A 320 -21.17 12.34 -16.12
C LEU A 320 -21.84 12.51 -17.50
N LYS A 321 -23.15 12.29 -17.57
CA LYS A 321 -23.93 12.49 -18.80
C LYS A 321 -23.96 13.94 -19.26
N ARG A 322 -24.15 14.91 -18.33
CA ARG A 322 -24.22 16.34 -18.61
C ARG A 322 -22.94 16.87 -19.23
N HIS A 323 -21.79 16.39 -18.74
CA HIS A 323 -20.47 16.82 -19.17
C HIS A 323 -19.86 15.93 -20.26
N ASP A 324 -20.61 14.97 -20.81
CA ASP A 324 -20.11 13.99 -21.78
C ASP A 324 -18.79 13.33 -21.26
N ALA A 325 -18.83 12.81 -20.01
CA ALA A 325 -17.70 12.26 -19.31
C ALA A 325 -17.93 10.78 -18.94
N ASN A 326 -16.86 10.03 -18.77
CA ASN A 326 -16.88 8.61 -18.41
C ASN A 326 -16.06 8.28 -17.16
N ALA A 327 -15.49 9.31 -16.51
CA ALA A 327 -14.72 9.16 -15.29
C ALA A 327 -15.02 10.31 -14.30
N ILE A 328 -15.12 9.98 -13.02
CA ILE A 328 -15.34 10.93 -11.93
C ILE A 328 -14.43 10.59 -10.75
N THR A 329 -13.87 11.62 -10.12
CA THR A 329 -13.12 11.48 -8.87
C THR A 329 -13.48 12.61 -7.92
N ILE A 330 -13.58 12.30 -6.63
CA ILE A 330 -14.05 13.23 -5.60
C ILE A 330 -13.06 13.21 -4.43
N ASN A 331 -12.65 14.39 -3.97
CA ASN A 331 -11.95 14.54 -2.69
C ASN A 331 -12.93 14.24 -1.55
N CYS A 332 -13.25 12.97 -1.37
CA CYS A 332 -14.28 12.52 -0.43
C CYS A 332 -13.89 12.80 1.02
N LEU A 333 -12.64 12.58 1.42
CA LEU A 333 -12.18 12.82 2.79
C LEU A 333 -12.28 14.31 3.12
N GLY A 334 -11.70 15.19 2.31
CA GLY A 334 -11.85 16.65 2.48
C GLY A 334 -13.29 17.12 2.40
N GLY A 335 -14.10 16.51 1.54
CA GLY A 335 -15.52 16.79 1.41
C GLY A 335 -16.36 16.40 2.62
N PHE A 336 -16.16 15.19 3.17
CA PHE A 336 -16.92 14.73 4.36
C PHE A 336 -16.49 15.43 5.62
N TYR A 337 -15.20 15.40 5.92
CA TYR A 337 -14.68 15.93 7.18
C TYR A 337 -14.82 17.45 7.26
N GLY A 338 -14.87 18.11 6.08
CA GLY A 338 -15.21 19.52 5.97
C GLY A 338 -16.71 19.83 5.94
N GLY A 339 -17.59 18.83 5.88
CA GLY A 339 -19.04 19.01 5.77
C GLY A 339 -19.48 19.59 4.42
N HIS A 340 -18.71 19.37 3.36
CA HIS A 340 -18.93 19.98 2.05
C HIS A 340 -19.70 19.08 1.06
N ILE A 341 -19.77 17.77 1.31
CA ILE A 341 -20.59 16.84 0.54
C ILE A 341 -21.58 16.10 1.45
N HIS A 342 -22.76 15.77 0.90
CA HIS A 342 -23.91 15.33 1.69
C HIS A 342 -24.02 13.81 1.83
N ALA A 343 -23.29 13.04 1.03
CA ALA A 343 -23.33 11.59 1.05
C ALA A 343 -21.99 10.96 0.65
N TYR A 344 -21.74 9.75 1.13
CA TYR A 344 -20.55 8.98 0.78
C TYR A 344 -20.64 8.45 -0.65
N PRO A 345 -19.63 8.66 -1.52
CA PRO A 345 -19.66 8.20 -2.90
C PRO A 345 -19.21 6.73 -3.08
N CYS A 346 -18.77 6.06 -2.02
CA CYS A 346 -18.11 4.75 -2.10
C CYS A 346 -18.92 3.69 -2.85
N LEU A 347 -20.21 3.48 -2.49
CA LEU A 347 -21.10 2.56 -3.20
C LEU A 347 -21.35 3.01 -4.64
N GLY A 348 -21.40 4.32 -4.89
CA GLY A 348 -21.54 4.89 -6.22
C GLY A 348 -20.33 4.63 -7.10
N PHE A 349 -19.11 4.78 -6.58
CA PHE A 349 -17.88 4.44 -7.31
C PHE A 349 -17.80 2.97 -7.64
N HIS A 350 -18.12 2.12 -6.66
CA HIS A 350 -18.24 0.68 -6.87
C HIS A 350 -19.19 0.34 -8.04
N GLU A 351 -20.38 0.95 -8.06
CA GLU A 351 -21.38 0.68 -9.10
C GLU A 351 -20.95 1.23 -10.46
N LEU A 352 -20.37 2.44 -10.53
CA LEU A 352 -19.82 2.99 -11.78
C LEU A 352 -18.76 2.06 -12.37
N CYS A 353 -17.85 1.56 -11.53
CA CYS A 353 -16.81 0.62 -11.98
C CYS A 353 -17.41 -0.71 -12.46
N ASN A 354 -18.48 -1.21 -11.82
CA ASN A 354 -19.22 -2.39 -12.30
C ASN A 354 -19.87 -2.18 -13.68
N GLU A 355 -20.19 -0.94 -14.04
CA GLU A 355 -20.74 -0.55 -15.34
C GLU A 355 -19.66 -0.25 -16.40
N GLY A 356 -18.37 -0.28 -16.03
CA GLY A 356 -17.23 0.06 -16.90
C GLY A 356 -16.93 1.56 -17.00
N LEU A 357 -17.67 2.39 -16.26
CA LEU A 357 -17.32 3.78 -16.00
C LEU A 357 -16.26 3.84 -14.91
N VAL A 358 -15.56 4.98 -14.76
CA VAL A 358 -14.55 5.13 -13.73
C VAL A 358 -15.09 5.98 -12.58
N GLY A 359 -15.16 5.36 -11.39
CA GLY A 359 -15.38 6.06 -10.11
C GLY A 359 -14.17 5.89 -9.21
N ALA A 360 -13.51 6.98 -8.85
CA ALA A 360 -12.28 6.97 -8.06
C ALA A 360 -12.37 7.88 -6.83
N CYS A 361 -11.74 7.48 -5.74
CA CYS A 361 -11.72 8.21 -4.47
C CYS A 361 -10.63 9.28 -4.45
N GLU A 362 -10.71 10.18 -3.44
CA GLU A 362 -9.67 11.13 -2.99
C GLU A 362 -9.24 12.20 -4.01
N CYS A 363 -9.99 12.35 -5.09
CA CYS A 363 -9.65 13.25 -6.20
C CYS A 363 -8.22 13.00 -6.74
N ASP A 364 -7.77 11.76 -6.69
CA ASP A 364 -6.50 11.36 -7.30
C ASP A 364 -6.66 11.23 -8.81
N VAL A 365 -6.37 12.31 -9.50
CA VAL A 365 -6.44 12.38 -10.97
C VAL A 365 -5.46 11.42 -11.64
N ARG A 366 -4.32 11.12 -11.02
CA ARG A 366 -3.32 10.17 -11.52
C ARG A 366 -3.92 8.77 -11.60
N SER A 367 -4.35 8.25 -10.46
CA SER A 367 -4.95 6.92 -10.37
C SER A 367 -6.27 6.84 -11.16
N THR A 368 -7.05 7.93 -11.20
CA THR A 368 -8.25 7.99 -12.06
C THR A 368 -7.89 7.85 -13.54
N SER A 369 -6.83 8.54 -14.01
CA SER A 369 -6.35 8.40 -15.40
C SER A 369 -5.81 6.99 -15.68
N THR A 370 -5.21 6.36 -14.68
CA THR A 370 -4.77 4.96 -14.76
C THR A 370 -5.96 4.00 -14.88
N MET A 371 -7.05 4.22 -14.13
CA MET A 371 -8.29 3.46 -14.27
C MET A 371 -8.95 3.69 -15.64
N VAL A 372 -8.88 4.90 -16.18
CA VAL A 372 -9.32 5.20 -17.57
C VAL A 372 -8.50 4.39 -18.58
N ALA A 373 -7.18 4.30 -18.40
CA ALA A 373 -6.33 3.50 -19.28
C ALA A 373 -6.70 2.02 -19.23
N PHE A 374 -6.93 1.44 -18.05
CA PHE A 374 -7.40 0.05 -17.93
C PHE A 374 -8.76 -0.15 -18.58
N SER A 375 -9.73 0.72 -18.31
CA SER A 375 -11.06 0.63 -18.91
C SER A 375 -10.99 0.72 -20.44
N ALA A 376 -10.21 1.67 -20.98
CA ALA A 376 -10.00 1.84 -22.42
C ALA A 376 -9.34 0.62 -23.07
N LEU A 377 -8.32 0.05 -22.41
CA LEU A 377 -7.54 -1.08 -22.89
C LEU A 377 -8.34 -2.38 -22.92
N THR A 378 -9.21 -2.60 -21.94
CA THR A 378 -9.89 -3.88 -21.69
C THR A 378 -11.39 -3.87 -22.00
N GLY A 379 -11.94 -2.74 -22.45
CA GLY A 379 -13.38 -2.60 -22.69
C GLY A 379 -14.22 -2.61 -21.41
N GLY A 380 -13.70 -1.99 -20.33
CA GLY A 380 -14.45 -1.72 -19.11
C GLY A 380 -13.98 -2.42 -17.84
N ARG A 381 -12.87 -3.16 -17.83
CA ARG A 381 -12.24 -3.56 -16.56
C ARG A 381 -11.46 -2.36 -16.01
N THR A 382 -12.08 -1.58 -15.16
CA THR A 382 -11.47 -0.36 -14.61
C THR A 382 -10.33 -0.64 -13.63
N GLY A 383 -10.30 -1.84 -13.03
CA GLY A 383 -9.58 -2.03 -11.78
C GLY A 383 -10.15 -1.16 -10.66
N PHE A 384 -9.36 -0.90 -9.65
CA PHE A 384 -9.70 0.06 -8.60
C PHE A 384 -8.44 0.74 -8.04
N ILE A 385 -8.58 2.01 -7.69
CA ILE A 385 -7.61 2.74 -6.88
C ILE A 385 -7.47 2.08 -5.52
N SER A 386 -6.26 1.99 -5.00
CA SER A 386 -6.01 1.32 -3.72
C SER A 386 -4.91 1.98 -2.90
N ASP A 387 -5.00 1.83 -1.58
CA ASP A 387 -4.00 2.15 -0.57
C ASP A 387 -3.24 0.87 -0.21
N PRO A 388 -2.06 0.63 -0.75
CA PRO A 388 -1.38 -0.63 -0.54
C PRO A 388 -0.72 -0.76 0.83
N VAL A 389 -0.66 -2.01 1.28
CA VAL A 389 0.12 -2.46 2.43
C VAL A 389 1.03 -3.59 1.97
N VAL A 390 2.29 -3.59 2.35
CA VAL A 390 3.24 -4.67 2.02
C VAL A 390 3.51 -5.50 3.26
N ASP A 391 3.34 -6.83 3.16
CA ASP A 391 3.59 -7.79 4.24
C ASP A 391 4.60 -8.86 3.80
N THR A 392 5.83 -8.71 4.22
CA THR A 392 6.89 -9.66 3.88
C THR A 392 6.68 -11.04 4.51
N SER A 393 5.94 -11.15 5.62
CA SER A 393 5.62 -12.44 6.23
C SER A 393 4.66 -13.29 5.40
N ARG A 394 3.97 -12.68 4.45
CA ARG A 394 3.03 -13.33 3.51
C ARG A 394 3.55 -13.31 2.07
N ASP A 395 4.69 -12.69 1.81
CA ASP A 395 5.17 -12.35 0.46
C ASP A 395 4.06 -11.66 -0.36
N ALA A 396 3.44 -10.63 0.21
CA ALA A 396 2.22 -10.07 -0.34
C ALA A 396 2.20 -8.54 -0.33
N ILE A 397 1.53 -7.97 -1.34
CA ILE A 397 0.98 -6.63 -1.34
C ILE A 397 -0.54 -6.74 -1.19
N ILE A 398 -1.12 -5.92 -0.32
CA ILE A 398 -2.56 -5.89 -0.04
C ILE A 398 -3.11 -4.58 -0.57
N TYR A 399 -4.01 -4.65 -1.54
CA TYR A 399 -4.68 -3.49 -2.12
C TYR A 399 -5.96 -3.20 -1.35
N ALA A 400 -5.93 -2.16 -0.53
CA ALA A 400 -7.06 -1.77 0.31
C ALA A 400 -7.79 -0.58 -0.29
N HIS A 401 -9.11 -0.62 -0.43
CA HIS A 401 -9.97 0.56 -0.63
C HIS A 401 -11.44 0.27 -0.38
N CYS A 402 -12.24 1.35 -0.29
CA CYS A 402 -13.70 1.27 -0.02
C CYS A 402 -14.56 1.32 -1.28
N VAL A 403 -14.00 1.11 -2.48
CA VAL A 403 -14.67 1.41 -3.78
C VAL A 403 -14.53 0.31 -4.84
N ALA A 404 -13.86 -0.82 -4.52
CA ALA A 404 -13.55 -1.85 -5.51
C ALA A 404 -14.83 -2.45 -6.13
N PRO A 405 -14.91 -2.59 -7.48
CA PRO A 405 -16.04 -3.25 -8.13
C PRO A 405 -16.11 -4.73 -7.72
N ASN A 406 -17.31 -5.27 -7.59
CA ASN A 406 -17.48 -6.71 -7.40
C ASN A 406 -17.59 -7.48 -8.73
N ARG A 407 -17.61 -6.80 -9.88
CA ARG A 407 -17.43 -7.38 -11.22
C ARG A 407 -15.95 -7.25 -11.62
N ALA A 408 -15.12 -8.08 -10.99
CA ALA A 408 -13.66 -8.04 -11.16
C ALA A 408 -13.21 -8.18 -12.63
N PHE A 409 -13.98 -8.92 -13.43
CA PHE A 409 -13.69 -9.17 -14.85
C PHE A 409 -14.42 -8.21 -15.81
N GLY A 410 -14.90 -7.07 -15.30
CA GLY A 410 -15.56 -6.02 -16.07
C GLY A 410 -17.09 -6.18 -16.15
N PRO A 411 -17.79 -5.29 -16.88
CA PRO A 411 -19.25 -5.20 -16.87
C PRO A 411 -19.98 -6.48 -17.30
N GLY A 412 -19.40 -7.24 -18.22
CA GLY A 412 -19.93 -8.54 -18.68
C GLY A 412 -19.54 -9.72 -17.79
N GLY A 413 -18.68 -9.52 -16.79
CA GLY A 413 -18.20 -10.56 -15.89
C GLY A 413 -19.21 -10.95 -14.81
N ALA A 414 -18.97 -12.09 -14.16
CA ALA A 414 -19.75 -12.51 -13.01
C ALA A 414 -19.62 -11.51 -11.85
N ALA A 415 -20.71 -11.28 -11.13
CA ALA A 415 -20.69 -10.51 -9.91
C ALA A 415 -20.21 -11.40 -8.75
N ASN A 416 -19.21 -10.95 -8.03
CA ASN A 416 -18.73 -11.59 -6.82
C ASN A 416 -19.54 -11.10 -5.60
N PRO A 417 -19.51 -11.81 -4.45
CA PRO A 417 -20.13 -11.34 -3.23
C PRO A 417 -19.56 -9.99 -2.79
N TYR A 418 -20.39 -9.17 -2.15
CA TYR A 418 -19.96 -7.93 -1.49
C TYR A 418 -20.76 -7.68 -0.22
N GLN A 419 -20.23 -6.85 0.63
CA GLN A 419 -20.83 -6.43 1.89
C GLN A 419 -21.01 -4.91 1.88
N ILE A 420 -22.08 -4.41 2.45
CA ILE A 420 -22.31 -2.98 2.72
C ILE A 420 -21.98 -2.74 4.19
N LEU A 421 -21.00 -1.88 4.43
CA LEU A 421 -20.49 -1.54 5.76
C LEU A 421 -20.46 -0.01 5.90
N THR A 422 -20.17 0.50 7.11
CA THR A 422 -19.82 1.92 7.26
C THR A 422 -18.52 2.23 6.54
N HIS A 423 -18.26 3.51 6.24
CA HIS A 423 -16.93 3.97 5.85
C HIS A 423 -15.90 3.59 6.94
N SER A 424 -14.67 3.27 6.54
CA SER A 424 -13.72 2.64 7.46
C SER A 424 -13.17 3.58 8.52
N GLU A 425 -12.82 4.81 8.16
CA GLU A 425 -12.08 5.71 9.04
C GLU A 425 -12.96 6.34 10.11
N ASP A 426 -14.14 6.83 9.74
CA ASP A 426 -15.07 7.54 10.63
C ASP A 426 -16.25 6.69 11.14
N ARG A 427 -16.39 5.46 10.63
CA ARG A 427 -17.46 4.53 11.01
C ARG A 427 -18.87 5.05 10.71
N GLN A 428 -19.02 5.90 9.69
CA GLN A 428 -20.29 6.47 9.28
C GLN A 428 -20.62 6.12 7.81
N GLY A 429 -21.81 6.56 7.34
CA GLY A 429 -22.24 6.42 5.96
C GLY A 429 -22.39 4.99 5.49
N ALA A 430 -22.15 4.75 4.19
CA ALA A 430 -22.22 3.44 3.56
C ALA A 430 -21.07 3.26 2.57
N SER A 431 -20.39 2.14 2.64
CA SER A 431 -19.22 1.77 1.85
C SER A 431 -19.25 0.28 1.50
N VAL A 432 -18.31 -0.21 0.72
CA VAL A 432 -18.33 -1.58 0.20
C VAL A 432 -17.07 -2.35 0.54
N ARG A 433 -17.26 -3.62 0.93
CA ARG A 433 -16.24 -4.66 0.92
C ARG A 433 -16.59 -5.66 -0.18
N SER A 434 -15.88 -5.59 -1.30
CA SER A 434 -15.98 -6.60 -2.35
C SER A 434 -15.12 -7.81 -1.98
N VAL A 435 -15.69 -9.03 -2.15
CA VAL A 435 -14.95 -10.28 -2.01
C VAL A 435 -14.47 -10.66 -3.41
N LEU A 436 -13.22 -10.36 -3.69
CA LEU A 436 -12.65 -10.48 -5.02
C LEU A 436 -12.15 -11.91 -5.30
N PRO A 437 -12.20 -12.40 -6.55
CA PRO A 437 -11.83 -13.77 -6.89
C PRO A 437 -10.32 -14.01 -6.68
N THR A 438 -9.97 -15.19 -6.21
CA THR A 438 -8.57 -15.61 -5.98
C THR A 438 -8.11 -16.62 -7.03
N GLY A 439 -6.77 -16.77 -7.15
CA GLY A 439 -6.15 -17.66 -8.14
C GLY A 439 -5.96 -17.04 -9.52
N TYR A 440 -6.26 -15.76 -9.70
CA TYR A 440 -6.14 -15.07 -10.99
C TYR A 440 -4.99 -14.08 -11.00
N MET A 441 -4.44 -13.86 -12.20
CA MET A 441 -3.45 -12.81 -12.44
C MET A 441 -4.07 -11.44 -12.24
N THR A 442 -3.31 -10.56 -11.58
CA THR A 442 -3.58 -9.12 -11.53
C THR A 442 -2.42 -8.36 -12.15
N THR A 443 -2.75 -7.25 -12.79
CA THR A 443 -1.79 -6.28 -13.29
C THR A 443 -2.03 -4.97 -12.54
N THR A 444 -0.96 -4.41 -12.00
CA THR A 444 -0.96 -3.14 -11.27
C THR A 444 -0.10 -2.15 -12.00
N ILE A 445 -0.64 -0.98 -12.26
CA ILE A 445 0.10 0.11 -12.89
C ILE A 445 -0.19 1.45 -12.22
N GLU A 446 0.67 2.44 -12.49
CA GLU A 446 0.42 3.84 -12.23
C GLU A 446 1.02 4.70 -13.34
N LEU A 447 0.22 5.59 -13.92
CA LEU A 447 0.67 6.50 -14.97
C LEU A 447 1.47 7.66 -14.36
N GLY A 448 2.64 7.94 -14.92
CA GLY A 448 3.50 9.07 -14.58
C GLY A 448 3.81 9.93 -15.83
N PRO A 449 2.86 10.72 -16.37
CA PRO A 449 3.09 11.51 -17.58
C PRO A 449 4.22 12.54 -17.45
N ASP A 450 4.38 13.13 -16.27
CA ASP A 450 5.45 14.05 -15.92
C ASP A 450 6.84 13.41 -16.00
N ARG A 451 6.92 12.11 -15.78
CA ARG A 451 8.12 11.28 -15.88
C ARG A 451 8.25 10.57 -17.21
N LYS A 452 7.19 10.55 -18.02
CA LYS A 452 7.03 9.69 -19.21
C LYS A 452 7.26 8.21 -18.87
N GLU A 453 6.62 7.75 -17.83
CA GLU A 453 6.76 6.40 -17.30
C GLU A 453 5.39 5.79 -16.99
N ILE A 454 5.31 4.46 -17.07
CA ILE A 454 4.26 3.65 -16.47
C ILE A 454 4.93 2.76 -15.43
N LEU A 455 4.57 2.94 -14.17
CA LEU A 455 4.93 2.01 -13.12
C LEU A 455 4.15 0.72 -13.31
N PHE A 456 4.79 -0.44 -13.14
CA PHE A 456 4.22 -1.73 -13.48
C PHE A 456 4.67 -2.82 -12.53
N HIS A 457 3.74 -3.66 -12.10
CA HIS A 457 4.03 -5.00 -11.60
C HIS A 457 2.82 -5.93 -11.78
N GLN A 458 3.02 -7.22 -11.61
CA GLN A 458 1.99 -8.24 -11.65
C GLN A 458 2.05 -9.11 -10.40
N GLY A 459 0.94 -9.78 -10.12
CA GLY A 459 0.88 -10.76 -9.06
C GLY A 459 -0.34 -11.67 -9.19
N VAL A 460 -0.44 -12.62 -8.29
CA VAL A 460 -1.58 -13.54 -8.22
C VAL A 460 -2.45 -13.15 -7.02
N ALA A 461 -3.73 -12.90 -7.25
CA ALA A 461 -4.69 -12.71 -6.18
C ALA A 461 -4.85 -14.00 -5.38
N VAL A 462 -4.50 -13.99 -4.09
CA VAL A 462 -4.45 -15.21 -3.26
C VAL A 462 -5.46 -15.21 -2.13
N ASP A 463 -5.88 -14.04 -1.65
CA ASP A 463 -6.77 -13.95 -0.49
C ASP A 463 -7.53 -12.61 -0.46
N ASN A 464 -8.54 -12.51 0.41
CA ASN A 464 -9.21 -11.27 0.82
C ASN A 464 -9.04 -11.11 2.33
N ASP A 465 -8.29 -10.10 2.77
CA ASP A 465 -8.03 -9.91 4.20
C ASP A 465 -9.27 -9.33 4.90
N PRO A 466 -9.81 -10.00 5.93
CA PRO A 466 -11.04 -9.60 6.61
C PRO A 466 -10.83 -8.54 7.70
N ASP A 467 -9.60 -8.09 7.97
CA ASP A 467 -9.31 -7.13 9.03
C ASP A 467 -10.25 -5.90 8.96
N ASP A 468 -10.77 -5.46 10.10
CA ASP A 468 -11.74 -4.37 10.15
C ASP A 468 -11.10 -2.96 10.19
N ARG A 469 -9.79 -2.88 10.41
CA ARG A 469 -9.01 -1.63 10.33
C ARG A 469 -8.82 -1.21 8.89
N ALA A 470 -8.66 0.10 8.67
CA ALA A 470 -8.43 0.67 7.33
C ALA A 470 -9.55 0.35 6.32
N CYS A 471 -9.31 0.58 5.05
CA CYS A 471 -10.30 0.45 3.98
C CYS A 471 -10.89 -0.96 3.87
N ARG A 472 -12.16 -1.04 3.45
CA ARG A 472 -13.02 -2.23 3.59
C ARG A 472 -12.62 -3.40 2.70
N THR A 473 -12.44 -3.19 1.40
CA THR A 473 -11.91 -4.23 0.50
C THR A 473 -10.41 -4.32 0.68
N LYS A 474 -9.89 -5.53 0.79
CA LYS A 474 -8.45 -5.80 0.88
C LYS A 474 -8.11 -7.03 0.06
N LEU A 475 -7.66 -6.83 -1.18
CA LEU A 475 -7.20 -7.90 -2.05
C LEU A 475 -5.72 -8.19 -1.75
N VAL A 476 -5.43 -9.42 -1.33
CA VAL A 476 -4.07 -9.89 -1.09
C VAL A 476 -3.51 -10.48 -2.37
N VAL A 477 -2.36 -9.98 -2.80
CA VAL A 477 -1.70 -10.38 -4.04
C VAL A 477 -0.25 -10.79 -3.75
N GLU A 478 0.14 -11.97 -4.17
CA GLU A 478 1.55 -12.38 -4.24
C GLU A 478 2.20 -11.78 -5.48
N PRO A 479 3.21 -10.89 -5.35
CA PRO A 479 3.85 -10.27 -6.50
C PRO A 479 4.65 -11.30 -7.30
N LYS A 480 4.66 -11.13 -8.62
CA LYS A 480 5.61 -11.85 -9.49
C LYS A 480 6.89 -11.05 -9.59
N GLY A 481 7.86 -11.39 -8.75
CA GLY A 481 9.16 -10.72 -8.72
C GLY A 481 9.69 -10.57 -7.30
N ASP A 482 10.53 -9.56 -7.09
CA ASP A 482 11.16 -9.29 -5.79
C ASP A 482 10.34 -8.29 -4.99
N ILE A 483 9.66 -8.76 -3.93
CA ILE A 483 8.85 -7.91 -3.03
C ILE A 483 9.66 -6.74 -2.44
N GLU A 484 10.98 -6.85 -2.34
CA GLU A 484 11.84 -5.76 -1.85
C GLU A 484 11.79 -4.52 -2.76
N LYS A 485 11.55 -4.70 -4.05
CA LYS A 485 11.41 -3.57 -4.98
C LYS A 485 10.12 -2.78 -4.73
N LEU A 486 9.06 -3.42 -4.20
CA LEU A 486 7.83 -2.74 -3.84
C LEU A 486 8.01 -1.64 -2.77
N PHE A 487 9.15 -1.57 -2.09
CA PHE A 487 9.42 -0.47 -1.15
C PHE A 487 10.04 0.78 -1.80
N THR A 488 10.34 0.78 -3.10
CA THR A 488 11.28 1.76 -3.68
C THR A 488 10.65 2.96 -4.38
N MET A 489 9.37 2.92 -4.75
CA MET A 489 8.79 3.90 -5.69
C MET A 489 7.61 4.73 -5.14
N TRP A 490 7.25 4.60 -3.88
CA TRP A 490 6.07 5.26 -3.30
C TRP A 490 6.16 6.78 -3.22
N ASP A 491 7.33 7.33 -2.96
CA ASP A 491 7.56 8.78 -2.94
C ASP A 491 7.61 9.40 -4.36
N ALA A 492 7.79 8.58 -5.39
CA ALA A 492 7.88 9.02 -6.78
C ALA A 492 6.53 9.00 -7.51
N TYR A 493 5.66 8.01 -7.21
CA TYR A 493 4.37 7.82 -7.89
C TYR A 493 3.17 8.05 -6.96
N GLY A 494 3.40 8.49 -5.73
CA GLY A 494 2.34 8.70 -4.73
C GLY A 494 1.93 7.41 -4.05
N TRP A 495 0.97 7.57 -3.14
CA TRP A 495 0.51 6.54 -2.23
C TRP A 495 -0.34 5.46 -2.90
N HIS A 496 -1.14 5.81 -3.90
CA HIS A 496 -2.04 4.87 -4.54
C HIS A 496 -1.39 4.02 -5.62
N ARG A 497 -2.00 2.86 -5.88
CA ARG A 497 -1.81 2.02 -7.08
C ARG A 497 -3.17 1.61 -7.62
N VAL A 498 -3.25 1.41 -8.91
CA VAL A 498 -4.44 0.83 -9.55
C VAL A 498 -4.15 -0.61 -9.93
N THR A 499 -4.97 -1.53 -9.43
CA THR A 499 -4.88 -2.95 -9.76
C THR A 499 -6.12 -3.40 -10.52
N ALA A 500 -5.93 -4.21 -11.56
CA ALA A 500 -6.98 -4.82 -12.36
C ALA A 500 -6.69 -6.31 -12.61
N TYR A 501 -7.74 -7.12 -12.75
CA TYR A 501 -7.59 -8.52 -13.11
C TYR A 501 -7.20 -8.66 -14.59
N GLY A 502 -6.32 -9.60 -14.85
CA GLY A 502 -5.82 -9.98 -16.17
C GLY A 502 -4.30 -9.99 -16.25
N ASP A 503 -3.79 -10.81 -17.15
CA ASP A 503 -2.40 -10.72 -17.61
C ASP A 503 -2.33 -9.66 -18.71
N LEU A 504 -1.99 -8.43 -18.32
CA LEU A 504 -1.96 -7.27 -19.19
C LEU A 504 -0.54 -6.79 -19.50
N ARG A 505 0.50 -7.62 -19.27
CA ARG A 505 1.89 -7.23 -19.51
C ARG A 505 2.09 -6.70 -20.91
N GLU A 506 1.87 -7.53 -21.91
CA GLU A 506 2.07 -7.15 -23.31
C GLU A 506 1.22 -5.93 -23.73
N PRO A 507 -0.10 -5.88 -23.43
CA PRO A 507 -0.91 -4.70 -23.73
C PRO A 507 -0.43 -3.40 -23.06
N VAL A 508 0.03 -3.45 -21.80
CA VAL A 508 0.54 -2.28 -21.08
C VAL A 508 1.88 -1.81 -21.66
N PHE A 509 2.77 -2.74 -22.02
CA PHE A 509 4.03 -2.38 -22.65
C PHE A 509 3.81 -1.74 -24.04
N ALA A 510 2.89 -2.29 -24.84
CA ALA A 510 2.50 -1.69 -26.12
C ALA A 510 1.86 -0.30 -25.93
N LEU A 511 1.06 -0.10 -24.86
CA LEU A 511 0.50 1.21 -24.53
C LEU A 511 1.61 2.21 -24.13
N ALA A 512 2.59 1.78 -23.35
CA ALA A 512 3.73 2.62 -22.98
C ALA A 512 4.49 3.09 -24.23
N ASP A 513 4.78 2.18 -25.15
CA ASP A 513 5.42 2.52 -26.44
C ASP A 513 4.59 3.51 -27.26
N ALA A 514 3.26 3.30 -27.35
CA ALA A 514 2.36 4.20 -28.08
C ALA A 514 2.28 5.61 -27.46
N LEU A 515 2.45 5.72 -26.13
CA LEU A 515 2.52 6.99 -25.40
C LEU A 515 3.91 7.64 -25.45
N GLY A 516 4.95 6.92 -25.91
CA GLY A 516 6.33 7.35 -25.81
C GLY A 516 6.86 7.33 -24.36
N TYR A 517 6.36 6.42 -23.55
CA TYR A 517 6.72 6.24 -22.14
C TYR A 517 7.60 5.00 -21.96
N LYS A 518 8.33 4.96 -20.85
CA LYS A 518 9.06 3.77 -20.40
C LYS A 518 8.24 3.01 -19.37
N VAL A 519 8.39 1.70 -19.33
CA VAL A 519 7.87 0.88 -18.23
C VAL A 519 8.91 0.83 -17.12
N CYS A 520 8.48 1.17 -15.89
CA CYS A 520 9.27 1.03 -14.68
C CYS A 520 8.71 -0.15 -13.89
N GLU A 521 9.42 -1.29 -13.90
CA GLU A 521 8.98 -2.49 -13.19
C GLU A 521 9.28 -2.34 -11.69
N GLU A 522 8.21 -2.39 -10.86
CA GLU A 522 8.25 -2.18 -9.40
C GLU A 522 8.48 -3.50 -8.63
N ALA A 523 8.32 -4.68 -9.24
CA ALA A 523 8.58 -5.98 -8.62
C ALA A 523 9.19 -6.97 -9.60
#